data_9267f50293303add21c1131c9497ad8b
#
_entry.id   9267f50293303add21c1131c9497ad8b
#
_cell.length_a   1.000
_cell.length_b   1.000
_cell.length_c   1.000
_cell.angle_alpha   90.00
_cell.angle_beta   90.00
_cell.angle_gamma   90.00
#
_symmetry.space_group_name_H-M   'P 1'
#
loop_
_entity.id
_entity.type
_entity.pdbx_description
1 polymer ?
#
loop_
_entity_poly.entity_id
_entity_poly.type
_entity_poly.pdbx_seq_one_letter_code
_entity_poly.pdbx_strand_id
1 'polypeptide(L)'
;MEKYIETTLDSMVVDDYMDKLEVLIIDDGSKDRTAELAQKYVDKYPGTFKLISKENGGHGSALNKGIELATGKYFRPIDADDWVDQEALKAVIDEMEKQDADMVLTNFRKILEKQDKIVNCRIKNVWNRREINEGKAKPKPGRDVLIYGKVYDFNEKLFDYSEQYLFHYVSYKTSLLQDNNIRFDEHVFYDDMEYDIFPLIYVKTVLPIDRYLYQYRLEREGQSVDESSFAKHNKHRRLIVEHICRYVIENKDKFGENVFNHIYPDLLWKITRQYDIYFKLMPNNRETYEEVLGFSENIRKISNDLYEKTLSKRVENTIKYGFKGFHLIANKRLQALHWNHIHKNDPDFSKKAWTIESDIPMHRMIRKRKWLKLLHISWLDPDMRRIRRFKNIHKGERVFITCPGPSLTIQDLELLKNEYTIGVNSITKAYTKTNWRPTYYALIDIFSFGKYLHEHEVDGGTFCRREAFLHYRSQPKTQNGRETYLLVDYSNHLDDWMEKKKIEYSDDISVGVYDGFTVTNMAIQIAIYMGFKKIYLIGCDCDYSKPKIHFIEAPGDKGKIEAGWLPQAAALSIDGYKAIRDFAYKRHVEIYNVTRGGKLEVFYRDNLERVLKER
;
A
#
# COMPACT_ATOMS: atom_id res chain seq x y z
N MET A 1 -21.14 -19.07 -13.34
CA MET A 1 -21.51 -17.65 -13.08
C MET A 1 -22.97 -17.43 -12.72
N GLU A 2 -23.77 -18.50 -12.51
CA GLU A 2 -25.22 -18.44 -12.26
C GLU A 2 -25.70 -17.52 -11.14
N LYS A 3 -24.85 -17.22 -10.14
CA LYS A 3 -25.19 -16.31 -9.02
C LYS A 3 -25.14 -14.82 -9.38
N TYR A 4 -24.46 -14.47 -10.46
CA TYR A 4 -24.11 -13.07 -10.76
C TYR A 4 -24.66 -12.59 -12.09
N ILE A 5 -24.78 -13.49 -13.07
CA ILE A 5 -25.11 -13.15 -14.48
C ILE A 5 -26.41 -12.33 -14.61
N GLU A 6 -27.43 -12.62 -13.82
CA GLU A 6 -28.68 -11.86 -13.87
C GLU A 6 -28.46 -10.41 -13.43
N THR A 7 -27.65 -10.15 -12.37
CA THR A 7 -27.30 -8.79 -11.96
C THR A 7 -26.54 -8.05 -13.07
N THR A 8 -25.60 -8.73 -13.71
CA THR A 8 -24.83 -8.18 -14.84
C THR A 8 -25.75 -7.78 -15.98
N LEU A 9 -26.63 -8.68 -16.43
CA LEU A 9 -27.53 -8.46 -17.57
C LEU A 9 -28.62 -7.42 -17.24
N ASP A 10 -29.21 -7.47 -16.04
CA ASP A 10 -30.18 -6.45 -15.58
C ASP A 10 -29.60 -5.05 -15.63
N SER A 11 -28.33 -4.89 -15.31
CA SER A 11 -27.66 -3.60 -15.34
C SER A 11 -27.53 -2.98 -16.74
N MET A 12 -27.65 -3.81 -17.78
CA MET A 12 -27.60 -3.40 -19.19
C MET A 12 -29.00 -3.23 -19.80
N VAL A 13 -30.07 -3.55 -19.07
CA VAL A 13 -31.44 -3.28 -19.51
C VAL A 13 -31.77 -1.83 -19.25
N VAL A 14 -31.73 -1.00 -20.28
CA VAL A 14 -31.93 0.45 -20.22
C VAL A 14 -32.97 0.82 -21.28
N ASP A 15 -34.23 0.83 -20.92
CA ASP A 15 -35.40 0.83 -21.84
C ASP A 15 -35.28 1.83 -23.02
N ASP A 16 -34.89 3.08 -22.75
CA ASP A 16 -34.78 4.12 -23.76
C ASP A 16 -33.50 4.03 -24.63
N TYR A 17 -32.62 3.05 -24.37
CA TYR A 17 -31.31 2.90 -25.03
C TYR A 17 -31.07 1.49 -25.59
N MET A 18 -32.08 0.63 -25.56
CA MET A 18 -31.95 -0.77 -26.01
C MET A 18 -31.58 -0.90 -27.47
N ASP A 19 -32.00 0.04 -28.30
CA ASP A 19 -31.67 0.13 -29.73
C ASP A 19 -30.26 0.62 -30.02
N LYS A 20 -29.59 1.19 -29.01
CA LYS A 20 -28.20 1.67 -29.06
C LYS A 20 -27.19 0.67 -28.49
N LEU A 21 -27.66 -0.45 -27.94
CA LEU A 21 -26.86 -1.48 -27.31
C LEU A 21 -26.87 -2.78 -28.11
N GLU A 22 -25.71 -3.40 -28.19
CA GLU A 22 -25.55 -4.79 -28.57
C GLU A 22 -24.83 -5.50 -27.41
N VAL A 23 -25.49 -6.45 -26.76
CA VAL A 23 -24.94 -7.22 -25.64
C VAL A 23 -24.66 -8.63 -26.11
N LEU A 24 -23.39 -8.94 -26.36
CA LEU A 24 -22.92 -10.27 -26.76
C LEU A 24 -22.55 -11.05 -25.49
N ILE A 25 -23.35 -12.02 -25.13
CA ILE A 25 -23.10 -12.92 -24.01
C ILE A 25 -22.29 -14.10 -24.53
N ILE A 26 -21.00 -14.13 -24.26
CA ILE A 26 -20.12 -15.20 -24.69
C ILE A 26 -20.05 -16.25 -23.57
N ASP A 27 -20.74 -17.34 -23.74
CA ASP A 27 -20.71 -18.50 -22.85
C ASP A 27 -19.53 -19.41 -23.22
N ASP A 28 -18.45 -19.33 -22.47
CA ASP A 28 -17.21 -20.09 -22.68
C ASP A 28 -17.29 -21.50 -22.06
N GLY A 29 -18.39 -22.20 -22.35
CA GLY A 29 -18.63 -23.60 -21.93
C GLY A 29 -19.01 -23.75 -20.47
N SER A 30 -19.91 -22.90 -19.96
CA SER A 30 -20.44 -23.00 -18.60
C SER A 30 -21.09 -24.33 -18.31
N LYS A 31 -20.87 -24.89 -17.12
CA LYS A 31 -21.44 -26.16 -16.66
C LYS A 31 -22.56 -25.98 -15.64
N ASP A 32 -22.84 -24.75 -15.26
CA ASP A 32 -23.92 -24.34 -14.38
C ASP A 32 -25.08 -23.73 -15.18
N ARG A 33 -26.04 -23.12 -14.53
CA ARG A 33 -27.21 -22.54 -15.19
C ARG A 33 -26.97 -21.18 -15.86
N THR A 34 -25.73 -20.76 -16.03
CA THR A 34 -25.40 -19.45 -16.58
C THR A 34 -26.01 -19.24 -17.97
N ALA A 35 -25.82 -20.20 -18.90
CA ALA A 35 -26.38 -20.11 -20.25
C ALA A 35 -27.92 -20.10 -20.25
N GLU A 36 -28.56 -20.91 -19.40
CA GLU A 36 -30.03 -20.93 -19.24
C GLU A 36 -30.58 -19.58 -18.79
N LEU A 37 -29.90 -18.96 -17.79
CA LEU A 37 -30.28 -17.64 -17.27
C LEU A 37 -30.07 -16.54 -18.32
N ALA A 38 -28.96 -16.58 -19.05
CA ALA A 38 -28.67 -15.66 -20.15
C ALA A 38 -29.70 -15.74 -21.28
N GLN A 39 -30.18 -16.96 -21.63
CA GLN A 39 -31.16 -17.17 -22.69
C GLN A 39 -32.48 -16.42 -22.41
N LYS A 40 -32.89 -16.25 -21.14
CA LYS A 40 -34.09 -15.47 -20.78
C LYS A 40 -34.03 -14.03 -21.26
N TYR A 41 -32.83 -13.42 -21.23
CA TYR A 41 -32.61 -12.04 -21.69
C TYR A 41 -32.65 -11.98 -23.23
N VAL A 42 -32.09 -12.98 -23.91
CA VAL A 42 -32.17 -13.08 -25.37
C VAL A 42 -33.63 -13.21 -25.81
N ASP A 43 -34.41 -14.05 -25.14
CA ASP A 43 -35.84 -14.26 -25.45
C ASP A 43 -36.66 -12.99 -25.19
N LYS A 44 -36.33 -12.25 -24.16
CA LYS A 44 -37.03 -11.02 -23.78
C LYS A 44 -36.62 -9.79 -24.61
N TYR A 45 -35.35 -9.70 -25.01
CA TYR A 45 -34.77 -8.56 -25.71
C TYR A 45 -33.95 -9.00 -26.95
N PRO A 46 -34.56 -9.68 -27.94
CA PRO A 46 -33.84 -10.34 -29.05
C PRO A 46 -33.10 -9.37 -29.98
N GLY A 47 -33.46 -8.06 -29.95
CA GLY A 47 -32.77 -7.02 -30.70
C GLY A 47 -31.47 -6.58 -30.12
N THR A 48 -31.27 -6.76 -28.80
CA THR A 48 -30.13 -6.24 -28.04
C THR A 48 -29.22 -7.34 -27.52
N PHE A 49 -29.79 -8.41 -26.96
CA PHE A 49 -29.01 -9.51 -26.33
C PHE A 49 -28.86 -10.68 -27.30
N LYS A 50 -27.64 -11.22 -27.39
CA LYS A 50 -27.30 -12.43 -28.18
C LYS A 50 -26.46 -13.36 -27.32
N LEU A 51 -26.82 -14.63 -27.23
CA LEU A 51 -26.05 -15.67 -26.55
C LEU A 51 -25.23 -16.46 -27.57
N ILE A 52 -23.94 -16.56 -27.34
CA ILE A 52 -22.98 -17.30 -28.15
C ILE A 52 -22.29 -18.32 -27.25
N SER A 53 -22.65 -19.58 -27.36
CA SER A 53 -21.99 -20.68 -26.64
C SER A 53 -20.83 -21.25 -27.45
N LYS A 54 -19.69 -21.49 -26.80
CA LYS A 54 -18.51 -22.08 -27.42
C LYS A 54 -17.81 -23.04 -26.46
N GLU A 55 -16.88 -23.82 -26.98
CA GLU A 55 -15.98 -24.60 -26.12
C GLU A 55 -15.11 -23.69 -25.29
N ASN A 56 -14.79 -24.15 -24.06
CA ASN A 56 -13.98 -23.37 -23.12
C ASN A 56 -12.58 -23.11 -23.67
N GLY A 57 -12.27 -21.84 -23.87
CA GLY A 57 -10.96 -21.33 -24.33
C GLY A 57 -10.37 -20.30 -23.37
N GLY A 58 -11.06 -20.00 -22.26
CA GLY A 58 -10.67 -18.98 -21.31
C GLY A 58 -11.17 -17.58 -21.67
N HIS A 59 -10.89 -16.61 -20.79
CA HIS A 59 -11.38 -15.25 -20.90
C HIS A 59 -10.94 -14.58 -22.22
N GLY A 60 -9.66 -14.70 -22.62
CA GLY A 60 -9.17 -14.16 -23.89
C GLY A 60 -9.89 -14.69 -25.11
N SER A 61 -10.27 -15.98 -25.09
CA SER A 61 -11.07 -16.59 -26.16
C SER A 61 -12.49 -16.01 -26.23
N ALA A 62 -13.09 -15.70 -25.08
CA ALA A 62 -14.38 -15.03 -25.04
C ALA A 62 -14.27 -13.58 -25.58
N LEU A 63 -13.22 -12.85 -25.20
CA LEU A 63 -12.94 -11.51 -25.75
C LEU A 63 -12.73 -11.54 -27.27
N ASN A 64 -11.91 -12.47 -27.78
CA ASN A 64 -11.67 -12.64 -29.21
C ASN A 64 -12.97 -12.88 -29.98
N LYS A 65 -13.84 -13.73 -29.43
CA LYS A 65 -15.14 -14.03 -30.05
C LYS A 65 -16.09 -12.84 -29.97
N GLY A 66 -16.08 -12.10 -28.86
CA GLY A 66 -16.85 -10.86 -28.73
C GLY A 66 -16.43 -9.81 -29.76
N ILE A 67 -15.12 -9.58 -29.92
CA ILE A 67 -14.59 -8.65 -30.93
C ILE A 67 -14.96 -9.08 -32.36
N GLU A 68 -14.82 -10.36 -32.67
CA GLU A 68 -15.15 -10.90 -33.98
C GLU A 68 -16.62 -10.62 -34.39
N LEU A 69 -17.55 -10.75 -33.44
CA LEU A 69 -18.98 -10.65 -33.67
C LEU A 69 -19.56 -9.26 -33.43
N ALA A 70 -18.84 -8.38 -32.79
CA ALA A 70 -19.33 -7.04 -32.44
C ALA A 70 -19.64 -6.21 -33.69
N THR A 71 -20.84 -5.61 -33.73
CA THR A 71 -21.29 -4.70 -34.79
C THR A 71 -21.46 -3.27 -34.30
N GLY A 72 -21.48 -3.05 -32.99
CA GLY A 72 -21.56 -1.74 -32.37
C GLY A 72 -20.31 -0.89 -32.63
N LYS A 73 -20.45 0.44 -32.61
CA LYS A 73 -19.36 1.39 -32.86
C LYS A 73 -18.21 1.26 -31.86
N TYR A 74 -18.53 0.99 -30.59
CA TYR A 74 -17.57 0.82 -29.49
C TYR A 74 -17.73 -0.56 -28.86
N PHE A 75 -16.62 -1.16 -28.53
CA PHE A 75 -16.51 -2.43 -27.83
C PHE A 75 -16.08 -2.20 -26.38
N ARG A 76 -16.79 -2.79 -25.44
CA ARG A 76 -16.44 -2.80 -24.02
C ARG A 76 -16.72 -4.15 -23.41
N PRO A 77 -15.72 -4.84 -22.87
CA PRO A 77 -15.94 -6.08 -22.12
C PRO A 77 -16.47 -5.78 -20.71
N ILE A 78 -17.33 -6.66 -20.23
CA ILE A 78 -17.87 -6.66 -18.87
C ILE A 78 -17.80 -8.11 -18.35
N ASP A 79 -17.15 -8.31 -17.21
CA ASP A 79 -17.10 -9.62 -16.57
C ASP A 79 -18.48 -10.05 -16.05
N ALA A 80 -18.78 -11.34 -16.16
CA ALA A 80 -20.11 -11.88 -15.83
C ALA A 80 -20.45 -11.86 -14.32
N ASP A 81 -19.52 -11.43 -13.47
CA ASP A 81 -19.70 -11.20 -12.03
C ASP A 81 -19.70 -9.71 -11.64
N ASP A 82 -19.50 -8.83 -12.62
CA ASP A 82 -19.52 -7.37 -12.45
C ASP A 82 -20.79 -6.78 -13.09
N TRP A 83 -20.97 -5.47 -13.01
CA TRP A 83 -22.12 -4.79 -13.61
C TRP A 83 -21.81 -3.34 -13.99
N VAL A 84 -22.75 -2.68 -14.64
CA VAL A 84 -22.64 -1.26 -14.99
C VAL A 84 -23.67 -0.41 -14.22
N ASP A 85 -23.34 0.84 -13.99
CA ASP A 85 -24.30 1.82 -13.48
C ASP A 85 -25.17 2.30 -14.66
N GLN A 86 -26.49 2.09 -14.60
CA GLN A 86 -27.42 2.36 -15.71
C GLN A 86 -27.45 3.84 -16.13
N GLU A 87 -27.44 4.76 -15.18
CA GLU A 87 -27.44 6.20 -15.48
C GLU A 87 -26.07 6.65 -16.05
N ALA A 88 -24.99 6.04 -15.58
CA ALA A 88 -23.68 6.26 -16.19
C ALA A 88 -23.62 5.69 -17.61
N LEU A 89 -24.22 4.52 -17.87
CA LEU A 89 -24.27 3.89 -19.19
C LEU A 89 -24.98 4.79 -20.21
N LYS A 90 -26.17 5.30 -19.89
CA LYS A 90 -26.91 6.28 -20.72
C LYS A 90 -26.06 7.50 -21.06
N ALA A 91 -25.47 8.11 -20.03
CA ALA A 91 -24.65 9.32 -20.21
C ALA A 91 -23.37 9.05 -21.03
N VAL A 92 -22.79 7.87 -20.93
CA VAL A 92 -21.62 7.47 -21.72
C VAL A 92 -21.99 7.25 -23.18
N ILE A 93 -23.12 6.58 -23.45
CA ILE A 93 -23.66 6.42 -24.83
C ILE A 93 -23.92 7.77 -25.47
N ASP A 94 -24.58 8.69 -24.77
CA ASP A 94 -24.85 10.04 -25.27
C ASP A 94 -23.57 10.83 -25.63
N GLU A 95 -22.49 10.67 -24.83
CA GLU A 95 -21.22 11.33 -25.15
C GLU A 95 -20.48 10.64 -26.30
N MET A 96 -20.58 9.31 -26.44
CA MET A 96 -20.01 8.54 -27.55
C MET A 96 -20.72 8.82 -28.89
N GLU A 97 -21.99 9.19 -28.86
CA GLU A 97 -22.73 9.63 -30.07
C GLU A 97 -22.30 11.03 -30.53
N LYS A 98 -22.05 11.95 -29.59
CA LYS A 98 -21.67 13.33 -29.89
C LYS A 98 -20.24 13.48 -30.37
N GLN A 99 -19.35 12.60 -29.93
CA GLN A 99 -17.93 12.71 -30.17
C GLN A 99 -17.36 11.39 -30.68
N ASP A 100 -16.34 11.51 -31.51
CA ASP A 100 -15.65 10.36 -32.07
C ASP A 100 -14.23 10.27 -31.53
N ALA A 101 -13.90 9.12 -30.90
CA ALA A 101 -12.58 8.85 -30.37
C ALA A 101 -12.24 7.37 -30.53
N ASP A 102 -10.96 7.04 -30.69
CA ASP A 102 -10.53 5.65 -30.83
C ASP A 102 -10.64 4.88 -29.51
N MET A 103 -10.44 5.60 -28.40
CA MET A 103 -10.54 5.08 -27.04
C MET A 103 -11.40 6.00 -26.17
N VAL A 104 -12.30 5.40 -25.41
CA VAL A 104 -13.11 6.11 -24.41
C VAL A 104 -12.77 5.58 -23.03
N LEU A 105 -12.50 6.52 -22.12
CA LEU A 105 -12.17 6.21 -20.73
C LEU A 105 -13.30 6.67 -19.81
N THR A 106 -13.73 5.80 -18.90
CA THR A 106 -14.71 6.11 -17.85
C THR A 106 -14.14 5.78 -16.48
N ASN A 107 -14.60 6.46 -15.44
CA ASN A 107 -14.29 6.04 -14.07
C ASN A 107 -14.97 4.71 -13.72
N PHE A 108 -14.51 4.02 -12.68
CA PHE A 108 -15.15 2.82 -12.17
C PHE A 108 -15.19 2.79 -10.64
N ARG A 109 -15.96 1.88 -10.07
CA ARG A 109 -16.01 1.64 -8.62
C ARG A 109 -15.56 0.24 -8.29
N LYS A 110 -14.78 0.09 -7.22
CA LYS A 110 -14.52 -1.21 -6.57
C LYS A 110 -15.53 -1.42 -5.47
N ILE A 111 -16.24 -2.52 -5.52
CA ILE A 111 -17.26 -2.90 -4.54
C ILE A 111 -16.67 -4.01 -3.67
N LEU A 112 -16.27 -3.66 -2.47
CA LEU A 112 -15.68 -4.56 -1.49
C LEU A 112 -16.80 -5.19 -0.67
N GLU A 113 -17.32 -6.34 -1.09
CA GLU A 113 -18.54 -6.94 -0.53
C GLU A 113 -18.41 -7.30 0.96
N LYS A 114 -17.28 -7.91 1.35
CA LYS A 114 -17.05 -8.29 2.76
C LYS A 114 -16.89 -7.10 3.69
N GLN A 115 -16.50 -5.95 3.16
CA GLN A 115 -16.27 -4.72 3.92
C GLN A 115 -17.45 -3.74 3.83
N ASP A 116 -18.47 -4.05 3.03
CA ASP A 116 -19.57 -3.13 2.67
C ASP A 116 -19.05 -1.73 2.29
N LYS A 117 -18.04 -1.71 1.41
CA LYS A 117 -17.30 -0.49 1.07
C LYS A 117 -17.20 -0.28 -0.43
N ILE A 118 -17.47 0.94 -0.86
CA ILE A 118 -17.29 1.39 -2.24
C ILE A 118 -16.05 2.26 -2.33
N VAL A 119 -15.15 1.94 -3.27
CA VAL A 119 -13.96 2.73 -3.57
C VAL A 119 -14.07 3.30 -4.97
N ASN A 120 -14.13 4.62 -5.06
CA ASN A 120 -14.17 5.32 -6.34
C ASN A 120 -12.78 5.35 -6.99
N CYS A 121 -12.66 4.76 -8.17
CA CYS A 121 -11.45 4.78 -8.99
C CYS A 121 -11.67 5.79 -10.13
N ARG A 122 -10.87 6.85 -10.14
CA ARG A 122 -11.00 7.97 -11.06
C ARG A 122 -9.79 8.08 -11.98
N ILE A 123 -10.03 8.47 -13.23
CA ILE A 123 -8.97 8.82 -14.17
C ILE A 123 -8.20 10.01 -13.58
N LYS A 124 -6.89 9.83 -13.38
CA LYS A 124 -6.03 10.84 -12.77
C LYS A 124 -5.69 11.95 -13.76
N ASN A 125 -5.43 13.15 -13.23
CA ASN A 125 -5.07 14.35 -13.99
C ASN A 125 -6.14 14.82 -15.00
N VAL A 126 -7.38 14.34 -14.85
CA VAL A 126 -8.53 14.80 -15.61
C VAL A 126 -9.57 15.39 -14.65
N TRP A 127 -10.11 16.54 -14.98
CA TRP A 127 -10.95 17.35 -14.10
C TRP A 127 -12.26 17.71 -14.78
N ASN A 128 -13.33 17.85 -14.02
CA ASN A 128 -14.53 18.46 -14.56
C ASN A 128 -14.47 20.01 -14.46
N ARG A 129 -15.30 20.69 -15.25
CA ARG A 129 -15.30 22.17 -15.30
C ARG A 129 -15.57 22.81 -13.94
N ARG A 130 -16.38 22.18 -13.10
CA ARG A 130 -16.70 22.66 -11.75
C ARG A 130 -15.45 22.65 -10.86
N GLU A 131 -14.70 21.56 -10.87
CA GLU A 131 -13.46 21.44 -10.08
C GLU A 131 -12.39 22.45 -10.52
N ILE A 132 -12.33 22.75 -11.81
CA ILE A 132 -11.42 23.78 -12.35
C ILE A 132 -11.85 25.16 -11.84
N ASN A 133 -13.13 25.49 -11.97
CA ASN A 133 -13.68 26.78 -11.51
C ASN A 133 -13.55 26.97 -9.99
N GLU A 134 -13.67 25.90 -9.22
CA GLU A 134 -13.49 25.90 -7.76
C GLU A 134 -12.01 25.87 -7.33
N GLY A 135 -11.05 25.89 -8.27
CA GLY A 135 -9.61 25.85 -7.96
C GLY A 135 -9.12 24.52 -7.37
N LYS A 136 -9.89 23.45 -7.53
CA LYS A 136 -9.57 22.11 -7.04
C LYS A 136 -8.65 21.33 -7.98
N ALA A 137 -8.56 21.73 -9.25
CA ALA A 137 -7.64 21.13 -10.20
C ALA A 137 -6.20 21.44 -9.80
N LYS A 138 -5.44 20.38 -9.52
CA LYS A 138 -4.01 20.47 -9.15
C LYS A 138 -3.19 19.58 -10.07
N PRO A 139 -2.93 20.03 -11.31
CA PRO A 139 -2.10 19.28 -12.23
C PRO A 139 -0.67 19.15 -11.67
N LYS A 140 0.02 18.09 -12.04
CA LYS A 140 1.45 17.97 -11.74
C LYS A 140 2.22 19.10 -12.46
N PRO A 141 3.31 19.62 -11.88
CA PRO A 141 4.13 20.64 -12.52
C PRO A 141 4.52 20.23 -13.94
N GLY A 142 4.34 21.14 -14.91
CA GLY A 142 4.67 20.89 -16.33
C GLY A 142 3.65 20.06 -17.10
N ARG A 143 2.47 19.76 -16.54
CA ARG A 143 1.38 19.06 -17.23
C ARG A 143 0.16 19.93 -17.43
N ASP A 144 -0.50 19.74 -18.56
CA ASP A 144 -1.77 20.41 -18.87
C ASP A 144 -2.90 19.91 -17.97
N VAL A 145 -3.86 20.79 -17.72
CA VAL A 145 -5.14 20.42 -17.12
C VAL A 145 -6.01 19.77 -18.20
N LEU A 146 -6.27 18.47 -18.08
CA LEU A 146 -7.20 17.77 -18.96
C LEU A 146 -8.63 17.87 -18.41
N ILE A 147 -9.60 17.93 -19.31
CA ILE A 147 -11.02 18.16 -18.98
C ILE A 147 -11.84 16.97 -19.50
N TYR A 148 -12.71 16.42 -18.65
CA TYR A 148 -13.69 15.42 -19.06
C TYR A 148 -14.61 15.95 -20.17
N GLY A 149 -15.03 15.07 -21.07
CA GLY A 149 -15.92 15.38 -22.16
C GLY A 149 -15.25 16.11 -23.33
N LYS A 150 -13.93 16.04 -23.45
CA LYS A 150 -13.15 16.57 -24.57
C LYS A 150 -12.27 15.51 -25.19
N VAL A 151 -12.25 15.42 -26.51
CA VAL A 151 -11.34 14.52 -27.25
C VAL A 151 -9.93 15.13 -27.27
N TYR A 152 -8.93 14.29 -27.03
CA TYR A 152 -7.52 14.64 -27.04
C TYR A 152 -6.74 13.75 -27.99
N ASP A 153 -5.65 14.28 -28.56
CA ASP A 153 -4.62 13.44 -29.17
C ASP A 153 -3.94 12.59 -28.10
N PHE A 154 -3.90 11.29 -28.32
CA PHE A 154 -3.44 10.33 -27.32
C PHE A 154 -1.94 10.39 -27.08
N ASN A 155 -1.15 10.70 -28.12
CA ASN A 155 0.30 10.81 -27.99
C ASN A 155 0.76 12.17 -27.48
N GLU A 156 0.03 13.26 -27.78
CA GLU A 156 0.40 14.60 -27.33
C GLU A 156 0.02 14.88 -25.88
N LYS A 157 -1.14 14.41 -25.46
CA LYS A 157 -1.68 14.65 -24.11
C LYS A 157 -1.58 13.41 -23.24
N LEU A 158 -0.54 13.39 -22.42
CA LEU A 158 -0.34 12.35 -21.44
C LEU A 158 -1.37 12.46 -20.33
N PHE A 159 -2.27 11.53 -20.31
CA PHE A 159 -3.03 11.21 -19.11
C PHE A 159 -2.08 10.69 -18.05
N ASP A 160 -2.29 10.96 -16.77
CA ASP A 160 -1.43 10.43 -15.71
C ASP A 160 -1.84 8.99 -15.38
N TYR A 161 -1.26 8.07 -16.13
CA TYR A 161 -1.53 6.64 -16.06
C TYR A 161 -0.76 5.92 -14.95
N SER A 162 -0.48 6.59 -13.85
CA SER A 162 0.21 5.98 -12.71
C SER A 162 -0.54 4.78 -12.09
N GLU A 163 -1.76 4.56 -12.53
CA GLU A 163 -2.54 3.34 -12.30
C GLU A 163 -3.10 2.92 -13.67
N GLN A 164 -2.42 2.04 -14.34
CA GLN A 164 -2.79 1.19 -15.48
C GLN A 164 -4.10 1.56 -16.23
N TYR A 165 -4.08 1.50 -17.58
CA TYR A 165 -5.30 1.33 -18.37
C TYR A 165 -5.92 0.00 -18.00
N LEU A 166 -6.60 -0.06 -16.90
CA LEU A 166 -7.27 -1.28 -16.53
C LEU A 166 -8.47 -1.48 -17.45
N PHE A 167 -8.67 -2.67 -17.87
CA PHE A 167 -9.85 -3.20 -18.51
C PHE A 167 -11.17 -2.49 -18.08
N HIS A 168 -11.32 -2.20 -16.81
CA HIS A 168 -12.48 -1.53 -16.21
C HIS A 168 -12.69 -0.06 -16.64
N TYR A 169 -11.64 0.62 -17.13
CA TYR A 169 -11.75 2.01 -17.59
C TYR A 169 -12.13 2.12 -19.07
N VAL A 170 -11.78 1.13 -19.89
CA VAL A 170 -11.54 1.32 -21.32
C VAL A 170 -12.64 0.74 -22.20
N SER A 171 -13.07 1.53 -23.20
CA SER A 171 -13.78 1.06 -24.38
C SER A 171 -12.96 1.46 -25.62
N TYR A 172 -12.87 0.60 -26.60
CA TYR A 172 -12.23 0.90 -27.89
C TYR A 172 -13.25 0.96 -29.01
N LYS A 173 -12.97 1.70 -30.10
CA LYS A 173 -13.70 1.51 -31.34
C LYS A 173 -13.61 0.06 -31.79
N THR A 174 -14.73 -0.53 -32.14
CA THR A 174 -14.78 -1.93 -32.61
C THR A 174 -13.93 -2.11 -33.86
N SER A 175 -14.02 -1.18 -34.82
CA SER A 175 -13.21 -1.22 -36.03
C SER A 175 -11.71 -1.17 -35.74
N LEU A 176 -11.26 -0.42 -34.72
CA LEU A 176 -9.85 -0.39 -34.34
C LEU A 176 -9.35 -1.80 -33.95
N LEU A 177 -10.15 -2.55 -33.20
CA LEU A 177 -9.81 -3.91 -32.79
C LEU A 177 -9.86 -4.90 -33.95
N GLN A 178 -10.90 -4.80 -34.79
CA GLN A 178 -11.15 -5.71 -35.91
C GLN A 178 -10.17 -5.47 -37.07
N ASP A 179 -10.02 -4.23 -37.55
CA ASP A 179 -9.20 -3.88 -38.71
C ASP A 179 -7.71 -4.17 -38.47
N ASN A 180 -7.28 -4.09 -37.21
CA ASN A 180 -5.90 -4.38 -36.82
C ASN A 180 -5.73 -5.82 -36.30
N ASN A 181 -6.73 -6.66 -36.43
CA ASN A 181 -6.71 -8.07 -36.03
C ASN A 181 -6.17 -8.26 -34.60
N ILE A 182 -6.60 -7.41 -33.65
CA ILE A 182 -6.21 -7.54 -32.25
C ILE A 182 -6.77 -8.84 -31.70
N ARG A 183 -5.88 -9.66 -31.12
CA ARG A 183 -6.22 -10.95 -30.53
C ARG A 183 -5.44 -11.10 -29.21
N PHE A 184 -6.06 -11.77 -28.25
CA PHE A 184 -5.55 -12.06 -26.93
C PHE A 184 -5.26 -13.54 -26.77
N ASP A 185 -4.34 -13.88 -25.89
CA ASP A 185 -3.97 -15.26 -25.63
C ASP A 185 -5.13 -16.05 -25.05
N GLU A 186 -5.33 -17.26 -25.57
CA GLU A 186 -6.41 -18.15 -25.13
C GLU A 186 -5.89 -19.20 -24.15
N HIS A 187 -6.78 -19.80 -23.35
CA HIS A 187 -6.46 -20.81 -22.34
C HIS A 187 -5.50 -20.35 -21.26
N VAL A 188 -5.38 -19.04 -21.03
CA VAL A 188 -4.54 -18.42 -20.01
C VAL A 188 -5.35 -17.54 -19.06
N PHE A 189 -4.77 -17.21 -17.92
CA PHE A 189 -5.25 -16.19 -16.99
C PHE A 189 -4.44 -14.91 -17.20
N TYR A 190 -5.01 -13.74 -16.86
CA TYR A 190 -4.38 -12.41 -16.94
C TYR A 190 -4.23 -11.84 -18.36
N ASP A 191 -4.99 -12.34 -19.32
CA ASP A 191 -5.12 -11.82 -20.68
C ASP A 191 -5.73 -10.41 -20.73
N ASP A 192 -6.44 -9.99 -19.68
CA ASP A 192 -6.89 -8.61 -19.47
C ASP A 192 -5.74 -7.60 -19.56
N MET A 193 -4.52 -7.98 -19.15
CA MET A 193 -3.33 -7.15 -19.30
C MET A 193 -2.93 -6.91 -20.78
N GLU A 194 -3.29 -7.80 -21.69
CA GLU A 194 -3.09 -7.64 -23.13
C GLU A 194 -4.12 -6.67 -23.71
N TYR A 195 -5.37 -6.77 -23.27
CA TYR A 195 -6.42 -5.80 -23.62
C TYR A 195 -6.05 -4.37 -23.22
N ASP A 196 -5.35 -4.21 -22.10
CA ASP A 196 -4.88 -2.92 -21.62
C ASP A 196 -3.79 -2.31 -22.50
N ILE A 197 -3.04 -3.11 -23.28
CA ILE A 197 -1.79 -2.66 -23.95
C ILE A 197 -1.84 -2.81 -25.48
N PHE A 198 -2.29 -3.94 -26.02
CA PHE A 198 -2.16 -4.22 -27.46
C PHE A 198 -2.89 -3.20 -28.36
N PRO A 199 -4.10 -2.73 -28.02
CA PRO A 199 -4.77 -1.74 -28.86
C PRO A 199 -4.10 -0.36 -28.89
N LEU A 200 -3.30 0.00 -27.84
CA LEU A 200 -2.76 1.35 -27.68
C LEU A 200 -1.88 1.81 -28.84
N ILE A 201 -1.26 0.89 -29.54
CA ILE A 201 -0.44 1.18 -30.74
C ILE A 201 -1.25 1.82 -31.88
N TYR A 202 -2.56 1.59 -31.91
CA TYR A 202 -3.47 2.09 -32.94
C TYR A 202 -4.34 3.24 -32.49
N VAL A 203 -4.33 3.55 -31.19
CA VAL A 203 -5.10 4.65 -30.61
C VAL A 203 -4.46 6.00 -30.94
N LYS A 204 -5.21 6.88 -31.62
CA LYS A 204 -4.82 8.27 -31.91
C LYS A 204 -5.55 9.26 -31.03
N THR A 205 -6.80 8.97 -30.71
CA THR A 205 -7.67 9.90 -29.98
C THR A 205 -8.29 9.24 -28.76
N VAL A 206 -8.44 10.01 -27.67
CA VAL A 206 -9.01 9.57 -26.42
C VAL A 206 -10.05 10.53 -25.87
N LEU A 207 -11.17 10.01 -25.40
CA LEU A 207 -12.26 10.76 -24.76
C LEU A 207 -12.44 10.29 -23.31
N PRO A 208 -12.04 11.08 -22.31
CA PRO A 208 -12.37 10.81 -20.91
C PRO A 208 -13.78 11.31 -20.57
N ILE A 209 -14.59 10.47 -19.91
CA ILE A 209 -15.96 10.77 -19.48
C ILE A 209 -16.06 10.66 -17.96
N ASP A 210 -16.60 11.69 -17.27
CA ASP A 210 -16.75 11.72 -15.80
C ASP A 210 -17.98 10.92 -15.35
N ARG A 211 -17.95 9.62 -15.57
CA ARG A 211 -18.98 8.69 -15.11
C ARG A 211 -18.33 7.43 -14.54
N TYR A 212 -18.87 6.94 -13.42
CA TYR A 212 -18.46 5.69 -12.79
C TYR A 212 -19.26 4.54 -13.40
N LEU A 213 -18.87 4.15 -14.61
CA LEU A 213 -19.64 3.17 -15.41
C LEU A 213 -19.51 1.76 -14.85
N TYR A 214 -18.30 1.24 -14.75
CA TYR A 214 -18.03 -0.14 -14.37
C TYR A 214 -18.05 -0.31 -12.84
N GLN A 215 -18.77 -1.32 -12.34
CA GLN A 215 -18.89 -1.66 -10.93
C GLN A 215 -18.15 -2.98 -10.71
N TYR A 216 -16.90 -2.93 -10.28
CA TYR A 216 -16.01 -4.07 -10.09
C TYR A 216 -16.23 -4.74 -8.74
N ARG A 217 -16.73 -5.95 -8.73
CA ARG A 217 -16.95 -6.77 -7.53
C ARG A 217 -15.65 -7.36 -7.02
N LEU A 218 -15.35 -7.16 -5.75
CA LEU A 218 -14.15 -7.70 -5.10
C LEU A 218 -14.51 -8.48 -3.83
N GLU A 219 -13.55 -9.28 -3.37
CA GLU A 219 -13.62 -10.10 -2.14
C GLU A 219 -14.54 -11.32 -2.22
N ARG A 220 -14.97 -11.70 -3.43
CA ARG A 220 -15.61 -13.00 -3.60
C ARG A 220 -14.56 -14.12 -3.59
N GLU A 221 -14.96 -15.32 -3.17
CA GLU A 221 -14.11 -16.49 -3.14
C GLU A 221 -13.70 -16.93 -4.57
N GLY A 222 -12.39 -17.21 -4.75
CA GLY A 222 -11.85 -17.72 -6.02
C GLY A 222 -11.56 -16.67 -7.09
N GLN A 223 -11.43 -15.38 -6.74
CA GLN A 223 -11.02 -14.35 -7.70
C GLN A 223 -9.56 -14.49 -8.13
N SER A 224 -9.26 -14.07 -9.36
CA SER A 224 -7.92 -14.10 -9.96
C SER A 224 -6.90 -13.19 -9.25
N VAL A 225 -7.37 -12.18 -8.53
CA VAL A 225 -6.54 -11.18 -7.80
C VAL A 225 -6.03 -11.65 -6.45
N ASP A 226 -6.43 -12.81 -5.95
CA ASP A 226 -5.96 -13.37 -4.69
C ASP A 226 -4.52 -13.89 -4.80
N GLU A 227 -3.72 -13.77 -3.71
CA GLU A 227 -2.32 -14.26 -3.69
C GLU A 227 -2.21 -15.76 -3.99
N SER A 228 -3.18 -16.56 -3.56
CA SER A 228 -3.25 -17.99 -3.87
C SER A 228 -3.46 -18.25 -5.37
N SER A 229 -4.24 -17.40 -6.04
CA SER A 229 -4.45 -17.45 -7.48
C SER A 229 -3.18 -17.11 -8.25
N PHE A 230 -2.41 -16.09 -7.81
CA PHE A 230 -1.12 -15.77 -8.43
C PHE A 230 -0.11 -16.93 -8.36
N ALA A 231 -0.05 -17.65 -7.25
CA ALA A 231 0.79 -18.84 -7.14
C ALA A 231 0.30 -19.96 -8.09
N LYS A 232 -1.00 -20.23 -8.09
CA LYS A 232 -1.62 -21.29 -8.90
C LYS A 232 -1.46 -21.05 -10.40
N HIS A 233 -1.64 -19.81 -10.85
CA HIS A 233 -1.60 -19.43 -12.27
C HIS A 233 -0.32 -18.69 -12.67
N ASN A 234 0.75 -18.88 -11.90
CA ASN A 234 2.05 -18.25 -12.13
C ASN A 234 2.60 -18.43 -13.55
N LYS A 235 2.47 -19.65 -14.11
CA LYS A 235 2.95 -19.96 -15.48
C LYS A 235 2.18 -19.16 -16.55
N HIS A 236 0.87 -19.00 -16.39
CA HIS A 236 0.04 -18.19 -17.30
C HIS A 236 0.46 -16.71 -17.22
N ARG A 237 0.58 -16.17 -16.01
CA ARG A 237 1.00 -14.78 -15.85
C ARG A 237 2.40 -14.51 -16.44
N ARG A 238 3.32 -15.46 -16.27
CA ARG A 238 4.64 -15.40 -16.91
C ARG A 238 4.54 -15.28 -18.42
N LEU A 239 3.76 -16.15 -19.06
CA LEU A 239 3.56 -16.16 -20.53
C LEU A 239 3.01 -14.82 -21.00
N ILE A 240 1.97 -14.31 -20.36
CA ILE A 240 1.38 -13.01 -20.68
C ILE A 240 2.39 -11.86 -20.52
N VAL A 241 3.17 -11.82 -19.42
CA VAL A 241 4.21 -10.79 -19.24
C VAL A 241 5.28 -10.88 -20.33
N GLU A 242 5.75 -12.08 -20.67
CA GLU A 242 6.72 -12.28 -21.76
C GLU A 242 6.14 -11.86 -23.12
N HIS A 243 4.87 -12.18 -23.40
CA HIS A 243 4.16 -11.80 -24.63
C HIS A 243 4.00 -10.28 -24.73
N ILE A 244 3.51 -9.62 -23.69
CA ILE A 244 3.38 -8.16 -23.67
C ILE A 244 4.72 -7.48 -23.88
N CYS A 245 5.77 -7.92 -23.17
CA CYS A 245 7.11 -7.34 -23.34
C CYS A 245 7.61 -7.49 -24.79
N ARG A 246 7.43 -8.65 -25.38
CA ARG A 246 7.79 -8.91 -26.78
C ARG A 246 7.01 -8.02 -27.72
N TYR A 247 5.69 -7.99 -27.60
CA TYR A 247 4.81 -7.17 -28.44
C TYR A 247 5.21 -5.69 -28.41
N VAL A 248 5.43 -5.13 -27.21
CA VAL A 248 5.78 -3.72 -27.07
C VAL A 248 7.18 -3.42 -27.64
N ILE A 249 8.16 -4.28 -27.42
CA ILE A 249 9.53 -4.07 -27.91
C ILE A 249 9.61 -4.24 -29.42
N GLU A 250 8.96 -5.25 -30.00
CA GLU A 250 8.93 -5.48 -31.45
C GLU A 250 8.18 -4.36 -32.20
N ASN A 251 7.21 -3.73 -31.56
CA ASN A 251 6.43 -2.64 -32.16
C ASN A 251 6.83 -1.24 -31.64
N LYS A 252 7.98 -1.09 -30.99
CA LYS A 252 8.40 0.14 -30.35
C LYS A 252 8.27 1.37 -31.24
N ASP A 253 8.69 1.25 -32.50
CA ASP A 253 8.71 2.36 -33.47
C ASP A 253 7.30 2.75 -33.98
N LYS A 254 6.29 1.92 -33.71
CA LYS A 254 4.91 2.20 -34.07
C LYS A 254 4.15 2.92 -32.95
N PHE A 255 4.60 2.81 -31.70
CA PHE A 255 4.06 3.61 -30.62
C PHE A 255 4.53 5.07 -30.75
N GLY A 256 3.68 6.02 -30.46
CA GLY A 256 4.14 7.39 -30.24
C GLY A 256 5.11 7.45 -29.06
N GLU A 257 6.10 8.34 -29.12
CA GLU A 257 7.16 8.43 -28.11
C GLU A 257 6.60 8.55 -26.68
N ASN A 258 5.59 9.41 -26.49
CA ASN A 258 4.98 9.59 -25.19
C ASN A 258 4.22 8.36 -24.70
N VAL A 259 3.52 7.67 -25.60
CA VAL A 259 2.79 6.42 -25.28
C VAL A 259 3.80 5.34 -24.90
N PHE A 260 4.87 5.17 -25.65
CA PHE A 260 5.93 4.21 -25.32
C PHE A 260 6.58 4.51 -23.97
N ASN A 261 6.99 5.76 -23.76
CA ASN A 261 7.61 6.20 -22.49
C ASN A 261 6.67 6.02 -21.30
N HIS A 262 5.37 5.99 -21.55
CA HIS A 262 4.38 5.71 -20.54
C HIS A 262 4.21 4.22 -20.24
N ILE A 263 4.15 3.36 -21.28
CA ILE A 263 3.98 1.90 -21.14
C ILE A 263 5.27 1.26 -20.58
N TYR A 264 6.43 1.80 -20.91
CA TYR A 264 7.71 1.21 -20.54
C TYR A 264 7.90 0.98 -19.02
N PRO A 265 7.58 1.93 -18.12
CA PRO A 265 7.60 1.69 -16.66
C PRO A 265 6.65 0.59 -16.22
N ASP A 266 5.51 0.41 -16.89
CA ASP A 266 4.56 -0.66 -16.60
C ASP A 266 5.14 -2.04 -16.96
N LEU A 267 5.89 -2.15 -18.07
CA LEU A 267 6.64 -3.38 -18.37
C LEU A 267 7.63 -3.72 -17.26
N LEU A 268 8.40 -2.72 -16.79
CA LEU A 268 9.36 -2.92 -15.69
C LEU A 268 8.63 -3.39 -14.42
N TRP A 269 7.47 -2.82 -14.13
CA TRP A 269 6.65 -3.23 -13.00
C TRP A 269 6.12 -4.66 -13.15
N LYS A 270 5.59 -5.03 -14.33
CA LYS A 270 5.07 -6.38 -14.61
C LYS A 270 6.16 -7.44 -14.44
N ILE A 271 7.37 -7.19 -14.96
CA ILE A 271 8.54 -8.07 -14.82
C ILE A 271 8.95 -8.18 -13.35
N THR A 272 9.09 -7.05 -12.65
CA THR A 272 9.48 -7.02 -11.24
C THR A 272 8.45 -7.76 -10.37
N ARG A 273 7.16 -7.57 -10.66
CA ARG A 273 6.08 -8.29 -9.96
C ARG A 273 6.14 -9.80 -10.21
N GLN A 274 6.52 -10.25 -11.41
CA GLN A 274 6.71 -11.66 -11.69
C GLN A 274 7.84 -12.26 -10.85
N TYR A 275 8.98 -11.57 -10.73
CA TYR A 275 10.04 -11.98 -9.81
C TYR A 275 9.56 -12.04 -8.36
N ASP A 276 8.76 -11.07 -7.93
CA ASP A 276 8.19 -11.07 -6.58
C ASP A 276 7.28 -12.28 -6.32
N ILE A 277 6.49 -12.71 -7.30
CA ILE A 277 5.68 -13.93 -7.20
C ILE A 277 6.58 -15.14 -6.97
N TYR A 278 7.64 -15.32 -7.76
CA TYR A 278 8.58 -16.42 -7.59
C TYR A 278 9.23 -16.44 -6.21
N PHE A 279 9.69 -15.29 -5.73
CA PHE A 279 10.38 -15.22 -4.45
C PHE A 279 9.48 -15.25 -3.22
N LYS A 280 8.22 -14.83 -3.34
CA LYS A 280 7.31 -14.64 -2.19
C LYS A 280 6.20 -15.67 -2.09
N LEU A 281 5.61 -16.05 -3.21
CA LEU A 281 4.41 -16.86 -3.25
C LEU A 281 4.67 -18.31 -3.67
N MET A 282 5.71 -18.54 -4.48
CA MET A 282 6.03 -19.88 -4.97
C MET A 282 6.82 -20.70 -3.95
N PRO A 283 6.77 -22.05 -4.02
CA PRO A 283 7.58 -22.92 -3.17
C PRO A 283 9.08 -22.63 -3.33
N ASN A 284 9.81 -22.65 -2.23
CA ASN A 284 11.27 -22.50 -2.24
C ASN A 284 11.93 -23.84 -2.59
N ASN A 285 11.87 -24.22 -3.86
CA ASN A 285 12.36 -25.48 -4.40
C ASN A 285 13.10 -25.28 -5.72
N ARG A 286 13.62 -26.36 -6.29
CA ARG A 286 14.41 -26.34 -7.50
C ARG A 286 13.59 -25.98 -8.74
N GLU A 287 12.34 -26.39 -8.83
CA GLU A 287 11.45 -26.06 -9.94
C GLU A 287 11.26 -24.54 -10.04
N THR A 288 10.92 -23.87 -8.92
CA THR A 288 10.79 -22.39 -8.90
C THR A 288 12.10 -21.69 -9.24
N TYR A 289 13.24 -22.23 -8.78
CA TYR A 289 14.55 -21.68 -9.18
C TYR A 289 14.76 -21.75 -10.69
N GLU A 290 14.47 -22.87 -11.33
CA GLU A 290 14.59 -23.03 -12.80
C GLU A 290 13.62 -22.12 -13.54
N GLU A 291 12.42 -21.88 -13.02
CA GLU A 291 11.49 -20.90 -13.57
C GLU A 291 12.01 -19.47 -13.49
N VAL A 292 12.67 -19.07 -12.40
CA VAL A 292 13.32 -17.75 -12.29
C VAL A 292 14.40 -17.59 -13.35
N LEU A 293 15.24 -18.61 -13.56
CA LEU A 293 16.28 -18.57 -14.58
C LEU A 293 15.69 -18.48 -15.99
N GLY A 294 14.70 -19.33 -16.29
CA GLY A 294 14.03 -19.34 -17.60
C GLY A 294 13.34 -18.01 -17.92
N PHE A 295 12.66 -17.42 -16.94
CA PHE A 295 12.06 -16.09 -17.09
C PHE A 295 13.11 -15.02 -17.32
N SER A 296 14.19 -15.01 -16.52
CA SER A 296 15.31 -14.06 -16.69
C SER A 296 15.92 -14.13 -18.07
N GLU A 297 16.17 -15.34 -18.57
CA GLU A 297 16.74 -15.57 -19.91
C GLU A 297 15.79 -15.11 -21.02
N ASN A 298 14.47 -15.35 -20.89
CA ASN A 298 13.48 -14.90 -21.86
C ASN A 298 13.37 -13.38 -21.90
N ILE A 299 13.32 -12.71 -20.75
CA ILE A 299 13.30 -11.23 -20.70
C ILE A 299 14.58 -10.68 -21.35
N ARG A 300 15.75 -11.28 -21.09
CA ARG A 300 17.01 -10.88 -21.71
C ARG A 300 17.00 -11.01 -23.24
N LYS A 301 16.43 -12.11 -23.75
CA LYS A 301 16.24 -12.33 -25.20
C LYS A 301 15.31 -11.33 -25.85
N ILE A 302 14.23 -10.94 -25.14
CA ILE A 302 13.29 -9.93 -25.61
C ILE A 302 13.95 -8.54 -25.63
N SER A 303 14.59 -8.15 -24.53
CA SER A 303 15.28 -6.86 -24.40
C SER A 303 16.32 -6.89 -23.29
N ASN A 304 17.59 -6.67 -23.65
CA ASN A 304 18.66 -6.55 -22.65
C ASN A 304 18.43 -5.34 -21.73
N ASP A 305 17.86 -4.26 -22.22
CA ASP A 305 17.55 -3.07 -21.41
C ASP A 305 16.46 -3.34 -20.35
N LEU A 306 15.37 -4.05 -20.70
CA LEU A 306 14.37 -4.49 -19.73
C LEU A 306 15.00 -5.43 -18.69
N TYR A 307 15.85 -6.36 -19.12
CA TYR A 307 16.55 -7.28 -18.23
C TYR A 307 17.42 -6.53 -17.23
N GLU A 308 18.31 -5.65 -17.69
CA GLU A 308 19.21 -4.91 -16.80
C GLU A 308 18.47 -4.01 -15.82
N LYS A 309 17.43 -3.30 -16.25
CA LYS A 309 16.63 -2.42 -15.38
C LYS A 309 15.78 -3.18 -14.34
N THR A 310 15.45 -4.43 -14.60
CA THR A 310 14.69 -5.29 -13.66
C THR A 310 15.57 -6.27 -12.89
N LEU A 311 16.88 -6.30 -13.19
CA LEU A 311 17.86 -7.15 -12.54
C LEU A 311 18.11 -6.69 -11.09
N SER A 312 17.24 -7.11 -10.17
CA SER A 312 17.45 -6.84 -8.76
C SER A 312 18.62 -7.66 -8.20
N LYS A 313 19.24 -7.20 -7.08
CA LYS A 313 20.29 -7.97 -6.38
C LYS A 313 19.88 -9.39 -6.01
N ARG A 314 18.58 -9.67 -5.90
CA ARG A 314 18.07 -11.02 -5.64
C ARG A 314 18.21 -11.90 -6.87
N VAL A 315 17.81 -11.40 -8.02
CA VAL A 315 17.94 -12.12 -9.30
C VAL A 315 19.42 -12.33 -9.61
N GLU A 316 20.25 -11.28 -9.48
CA GLU A 316 21.71 -11.39 -9.64
C GLU A 316 22.32 -12.46 -8.74
N ASN A 317 22.00 -12.44 -7.45
CA ASN A 317 22.50 -13.43 -6.49
C ASN A 317 21.97 -14.84 -6.78
N THR A 318 20.74 -14.96 -7.27
CA THR A 318 20.16 -16.24 -7.69
C THR A 318 20.95 -16.81 -8.89
N ILE A 319 21.24 -15.98 -9.88
CA ILE A 319 22.03 -16.36 -11.05
C ILE A 319 23.47 -16.71 -10.62
N LYS A 320 24.11 -15.84 -9.83
CA LYS A 320 25.52 -15.98 -9.41
C LYS A 320 25.78 -17.17 -8.51
N TYR A 321 24.91 -17.43 -7.54
CA TYR A 321 25.12 -18.45 -6.50
C TYR A 321 24.27 -19.70 -6.70
N GLY A 322 23.53 -19.78 -7.80
CA GLY A 322 22.71 -20.92 -8.17
C GLY A 322 21.58 -21.19 -7.16
N PHE A 323 21.13 -22.43 -7.11
CA PHE A 323 20.02 -22.83 -6.23
C PHE A 323 20.27 -22.52 -4.75
N LYS A 324 21.52 -22.58 -4.26
CA LYS A 324 21.84 -22.17 -2.89
C LYS A 324 21.56 -20.69 -2.63
N GLY A 325 21.89 -19.83 -3.60
CA GLY A 325 21.58 -18.40 -3.54
C GLY A 325 20.07 -18.15 -3.53
N PHE A 326 19.34 -18.80 -4.42
CA PHE A 326 17.88 -18.74 -4.47
C PHE A 326 17.25 -19.19 -3.14
N HIS A 327 17.66 -20.33 -2.61
CA HIS A 327 17.14 -20.89 -1.35
C HIS A 327 17.34 -19.95 -0.16
N LEU A 328 18.46 -19.27 -0.09
CA LEU A 328 18.73 -18.28 0.95
C LEU A 328 17.83 -17.03 0.79
N ILE A 329 17.61 -16.58 -0.45
CA ILE A 329 16.87 -15.37 -0.77
C ILE A 329 15.35 -15.60 -0.68
N ALA A 330 14.87 -16.73 -1.16
CA ALA A 330 13.46 -17.13 -1.08
C ALA A 330 13.05 -17.58 0.34
N ASN A 331 13.94 -17.43 1.33
CA ASN A 331 13.60 -17.67 2.72
C ASN A 331 12.64 -16.59 3.23
N LYS A 332 11.47 -16.99 3.74
CA LYS A 332 10.39 -16.10 4.22
C LYS A 332 10.85 -14.98 5.17
N ARG A 333 11.99 -15.13 5.84
CA ARG A 333 12.60 -14.09 6.68
C ARG A 333 13.12 -12.88 5.92
N LEU A 334 13.61 -13.09 4.69
CA LEU A 334 14.13 -12.02 3.83
C LEU A 334 13.03 -11.43 2.95
N GLN A 335 11.96 -12.18 2.73
CA GLN A 335 10.82 -11.76 1.91
C GLN A 335 10.04 -10.60 2.54
N ALA A 336 9.74 -10.68 3.84
CA ALA A 336 9.07 -9.60 4.57
C ALA A 336 9.84 -8.27 4.50
N LEU A 337 11.18 -8.35 4.49
CA LEU A 337 12.06 -7.18 4.43
C LEU A 337 12.08 -6.49 3.05
N HIS A 338 11.80 -7.25 2.00
CA HIS A 338 11.80 -6.70 0.64
C HIS A 338 10.44 -6.16 0.19
N TRP A 339 9.35 -6.76 0.65
CA TRP A 339 8.01 -6.24 0.41
C TRP A 339 7.90 -4.77 0.83
N ASN A 340 8.46 -4.44 1.98
CA ASN A 340 8.50 -3.08 2.51
C ASN A 340 9.28 -2.09 1.66
N HIS A 341 10.23 -2.57 0.87
CA HIS A 341 11.02 -1.70 -0.03
C HIS A 341 10.26 -1.33 -1.32
N ILE A 342 9.50 -2.27 -1.88
CA ILE A 342 8.80 -2.09 -3.18
C ILE A 342 7.58 -1.19 -3.03
N HIS A 343 6.85 -1.33 -1.91
CA HIS A 343 5.61 -0.60 -1.66
C HIS A 343 5.78 0.74 -0.92
N LYS A 344 6.99 1.26 -0.88
CA LYS A 344 7.37 2.52 -0.22
C LYS A 344 6.47 3.72 -0.55
N ASN A 345 5.88 3.76 -1.73
CA ASN A 345 5.07 4.88 -2.23
C ASN A 345 3.56 4.55 -2.33
N ASP A 346 3.13 3.38 -1.88
CA ASP A 346 1.71 2.98 -1.89
C ASP A 346 0.98 3.65 -0.72
N PRO A 347 -0.02 4.53 -0.95
CA PRO A 347 -0.77 5.17 0.13
C PRO A 347 -1.53 4.18 1.04
N ASP A 348 -1.84 2.97 0.55
CA ASP A 348 -2.41 1.87 1.33
C ASP A 348 -1.35 0.98 1.99
N PHE A 349 -0.07 1.25 1.75
CA PHE A 349 1.04 0.47 2.28
C PHE A 349 1.02 0.42 3.82
N SER A 350 0.64 1.51 4.48
CA SER A 350 0.55 1.56 5.94
C SER A 350 -0.40 0.51 6.52
N LYS A 351 -1.54 0.25 5.87
CA LYS A 351 -2.51 -0.76 6.30
C LYS A 351 -2.06 -2.19 6.00
N LYS A 352 -1.43 -2.42 4.85
CA LYS A 352 -0.91 -3.75 4.45
C LYS A 352 0.38 -4.11 5.18
N ALA A 353 1.24 -3.14 5.46
CA ALA A 353 2.45 -3.35 6.24
C ALA A 353 2.14 -3.79 7.68
N TRP A 354 1.09 -3.26 8.28
CA TRP A 354 0.64 -3.63 9.62
C TRP A 354 0.22 -5.11 9.73
N THR A 355 -0.43 -5.64 8.70
CA THR A 355 -0.93 -7.03 8.69
C THR A 355 0.15 -8.08 8.40
N ILE A 356 1.22 -7.72 7.67
CA ILE A 356 2.27 -8.64 7.24
C ILE A 356 3.49 -8.62 8.18
N GLU A 357 3.77 -7.50 8.82
CA GLU A 357 4.94 -7.33 9.70
C GLU A 357 4.79 -7.95 11.08
N SER A 358 3.55 -8.18 11.55
CA SER A 358 3.32 -8.48 12.96
C SER A 358 3.70 -9.90 13.39
N ASP A 359 3.67 -10.93 12.53
CA ASP A 359 3.39 -12.24 13.13
C ASP A 359 4.48 -13.28 13.21
N ILE A 360 5.52 -13.32 12.44
CA ILE A 360 6.41 -14.51 12.52
C ILE A 360 7.89 -14.21 12.78
N PRO A 361 8.51 -13.17 12.18
CA PRO A 361 9.94 -12.94 12.38
C PRO A 361 10.27 -12.38 13.76
N MET A 362 9.43 -11.48 14.29
CA MET A 362 9.71 -10.74 15.51
C MET A 362 9.66 -11.63 16.76
N HIS A 363 8.59 -12.39 16.93
CA HIS A 363 8.47 -13.36 18.04
C HIS A 363 9.58 -14.40 18.04
N ARG A 364 10.04 -14.86 16.85
CA ARG A 364 11.18 -15.76 16.76
C ARG A 364 12.48 -15.08 17.15
N MET A 365 12.68 -13.83 16.78
CA MET A 365 13.87 -13.07 17.15
C MET A 365 13.88 -12.75 18.65
N ILE A 366 12.75 -12.33 19.22
CA ILE A 366 12.58 -12.11 20.65
C ILE A 366 12.81 -13.42 21.40
N ARG A 367 12.22 -14.53 20.94
CA ARG A 367 12.45 -15.86 21.51
C ARG A 367 13.93 -16.25 21.44
N LYS A 368 14.61 -16.03 20.31
CA LYS A 368 16.05 -16.25 20.17
C LYS A 368 16.84 -15.41 21.18
N ARG A 369 16.52 -14.11 21.34
CA ARG A 369 17.19 -13.24 22.32
C ARG A 369 16.89 -13.66 23.75
N LYS A 370 15.69 -14.15 24.07
CA LYS A 370 15.38 -14.79 25.37
C LYS A 370 16.31 -15.97 25.65
N TRP A 371 16.52 -16.85 24.66
CA TRP A 371 17.47 -17.97 24.77
C TRP A 371 18.91 -17.52 24.91
N LEU A 372 19.38 -16.56 24.12
CA LEU A 372 20.73 -16.00 24.25
C LEU A 372 20.96 -15.39 25.63
N LYS A 373 19.95 -14.76 26.20
CA LYS A 373 19.99 -14.23 27.56
C LYS A 373 20.05 -15.35 28.61
N LEU A 374 19.21 -16.37 28.48
CA LEU A 374 19.16 -17.52 29.39
C LEU A 374 20.49 -18.26 29.41
N LEU A 375 21.13 -18.45 28.27
CA LEU A 375 22.43 -19.11 28.13
C LEU A 375 23.62 -18.20 28.44
N HIS A 376 23.40 -16.96 28.88
CA HIS A 376 24.44 -15.95 29.16
C HIS A 376 25.36 -15.61 27.97
N ILE A 377 24.92 -15.85 26.74
CA ILE A 377 25.67 -15.57 25.49
C ILE A 377 25.07 -14.42 24.67
N SER A 378 24.39 -13.49 25.34
CA SER A 378 23.76 -12.31 24.69
C SER A 378 24.76 -11.42 23.94
N TRP A 379 26.06 -11.54 24.22
CA TRP A 379 27.13 -10.83 23.54
C TRP A 379 27.30 -11.27 22.06
N LEU A 380 26.75 -12.41 21.67
CA LEU A 380 26.71 -12.86 20.27
C LEU A 380 25.75 -12.06 19.39
N ASP A 381 24.76 -11.35 19.95
CA ASP A 381 23.87 -10.46 19.21
C ASP A 381 24.39 -9.01 19.32
N PRO A 382 24.82 -8.38 18.20
CA PRO A 382 25.41 -7.04 18.22
C PRO A 382 24.46 -5.97 18.76
N ASP A 383 23.14 -6.08 18.48
CA ASP A 383 22.16 -5.11 18.96
C ASP A 383 21.93 -5.28 20.47
N MET A 384 21.82 -6.53 20.97
CA MET A 384 21.73 -6.77 22.43
C MET A 384 22.93 -6.18 23.15
N ARG A 385 24.14 -6.35 22.60
CA ARG A 385 25.38 -5.79 23.17
C ARG A 385 25.36 -4.27 23.20
N ARG A 386 24.85 -3.62 22.12
CA ARG A 386 24.71 -2.17 22.02
C ARG A 386 23.68 -1.65 23.03
N ILE A 387 22.51 -2.28 23.12
CA ILE A 387 21.42 -1.88 24.02
C ILE A 387 21.84 -2.02 25.49
N ARG A 388 22.59 -3.06 25.83
CA ARG A 388 23.06 -3.31 27.20
C ARG A 388 23.94 -2.20 27.78
N ARG A 389 24.59 -1.39 26.94
CA ARG A 389 25.37 -0.23 27.39
C ARG A 389 24.52 0.84 28.06
N PHE A 390 23.23 0.87 27.76
CA PHE A 390 22.28 1.82 28.33
C PHE A 390 21.68 1.36 29.67
N LYS A 391 21.93 0.13 30.10
CA LYS A 391 21.32 -0.40 31.32
C LYS A 391 21.84 0.34 32.56
N ASN A 392 20.94 0.96 33.31
CA ASN A 392 21.18 1.65 34.55
C ASN A 392 22.23 2.81 34.49
N ILE A 393 22.48 3.40 33.32
CA ILE A 393 23.41 4.52 33.18
C ILE A 393 22.90 5.79 33.86
N HIS A 394 21.59 5.88 34.13
CA HIS A 394 20.90 6.99 34.79
C HIS A 394 20.22 6.55 36.09
N LYS A 395 20.92 5.73 36.88
CA LYS A 395 20.36 5.16 38.10
C LYS A 395 20.00 6.24 39.12
N GLY A 396 18.68 6.36 39.37
CA GLY A 396 18.14 7.28 40.37
C GLY A 396 17.81 8.69 39.84
N GLU A 397 18.20 9.01 38.61
CA GLU A 397 17.95 10.30 37.97
C GLU A 397 16.50 10.44 37.48
N ARG A 398 16.16 11.67 37.08
CA ARG A 398 14.86 11.99 36.44
C ARG A 398 14.99 12.24 34.94
N VAL A 399 13.89 12.04 34.20
CA VAL A 399 13.85 12.27 32.76
C VAL A 399 12.52 12.88 32.35
N PHE A 400 12.51 13.72 31.32
CA PHE A 400 11.32 14.27 30.69
C PHE A 400 11.11 13.63 29.32
N ILE A 401 9.95 13.01 29.11
CA ILE A 401 9.55 12.49 27.79
C ILE A 401 8.73 13.58 27.09
N THR A 402 9.30 14.13 26.02
CA THR A 402 8.71 15.24 25.28
C THR A 402 7.88 14.73 24.11
N CYS A 403 6.56 14.80 24.27
CA CYS A 403 5.57 14.38 23.27
C CYS A 403 5.11 15.58 22.43
N PRO A 404 4.81 15.41 21.13
CA PRO A 404 4.47 16.50 20.23
C PRO A 404 2.99 16.94 20.28
N GLY A 405 2.31 16.80 21.41
CA GLY A 405 0.92 17.22 21.56
C GLY A 405 0.74 18.75 21.52
N PRO A 406 -0.49 19.24 21.27
CA PRO A 406 -0.77 20.65 21.01
C PRO A 406 -0.53 21.57 22.22
N SER A 407 -0.46 21.04 23.44
CA SER A 407 -0.18 21.82 24.65
C SER A 407 1.30 22.16 24.86
N LEU A 408 2.21 21.45 24.16
CA LEU A 408 3.65 21.72 24.24
C LEU A 408 3.98 23.08 23.61
N THR A 409 4.92 23.79 24.21
CA THR A 409 5.42 25.06 23.68
C THR A 409 6.94 25.04 23.50
N ILE A 410 7.47 25.96 22.69
CA ILE A 410 8.92 26.12 22.52
C ILE A 410 9.57 26.56 23.85
N GLN A 411 8.88 27.36 24.66
CA GLN A 411 9.37 27.79 25.97
C GLN A 411 9.55 26.60 26.92
N ASP A 412 8.64 25.61 26.88
CA ASP A 412 8.78 24.38 27.67
C ASP A 412 10.06 23.62 27.32
N LEU A 413 10.37 23.51 26.03
CA LEU A 413 11.58 22.85 25.56
C LEU A 413 12.84 23.61 25.99
N GLU A 414 12.81 24.94 25.97
CA GLU A 414 13.91 25.77 26.43
C GLU A 414 14.19 25.59 27.93
N LEU A 415 13.14 25.42 28.76
CA LEU A 415 13.28 25.13 30.18
C LEU A 415 13.94 23.76 30.45
N LEU A 416 13.85 22.84 29.52
CA LEU A 416 14.39 21.48 29.64
C LEU A 416 15.83 21.33 29.10
N LYS A 417 16.52 22.41 28.75
CA LYS A 417 17.90 22.37 28.20
C LYS A 417 18.92 21.63 29.06
N ASN A 418 18.76 21.69 30.38
CA ASN A 418 19.70 21.10 31.36
C ASN A 418 19.14 19.81 31.97
N GLU A 419 18.05 19.26 31.44
CA GLU A 419 17.41 18.03 31.92
C GLU A 419 17.67 16.88 30.97
N TYR A 420 17.69 15.66 31.50
CA TYR A 420 17.61 14.49 30.62
C TYR A 420 16.25 14.43 29.94
N THR A 421 16.26 14.30 28.62
CA THR A 421 15.04 14.28 27.84
C THR A 421 15.04 13.13 26.84
N ILE A 422 13.85 12.54 26.61
CA ILE A 422 13.61 11.60 25.50
C ILE A 422 12.56 12.23 24.58
N GLY A 423 12.99 12.68 23.41
CA GLY A 423 12.08 13.20 22.39
C GLY A 423 11.41 12.06 21.64
N VAL A 424 10.14 12.22 21.25
CA VAL A 424 9.43 11.20 20.48
C VAL A 424 8.82 11.74 19.19
N ASN A 425 8.75 10.90 18.16
CA ASN A 425 8.11 11.17 16.87
C ASN A 425 8.45 12.56 16.29
N SER A 426 7.45 13.36 15.95
CA SER A 426 7.58 14.65 15.26
C SER A 426 8.11 15.81 16.14
N ILE A 427 8.67 15.54 17.30
CA ILE A 427 9.28 16.59 18.16
C ILE A 427 10.38 17.37 17.43
N THR A 428 11.04 16.74 16.46
CA THR A 428 12.08 17.34 15.61
C THR A 428 11.61 18.54 14.81
N LYS A 429 10.30 18.69 14.58
CA LYS A 429 9.74 19.91 13.98
C LYS A 429 10.06 21.17 14.79
N ALA A 430 10.37 21.03 16.08
CA ALA A 430 10.80 22.14 16.92
C ALA A 430 12.20 22.69 16.54
N TYR A 431 13.04 21.90 15.89
CA TYR A 431 14.45 22.21 15.62
C TYR A 431 14.65 23.44 14.74
N THR A 432 13.66 23.81 13.95
CA THR A 432 13.66 25.06 13.18
C THR A 432 13.34 26.31 14.01
N LYS A 433 12.84 26.12 15.25
CA LYS A 433 12.36 27.21 16.13
C LYS A 433 13.14 27.34 17.45
N THR A 434 14.01 26.38 17.76
CA THR A 434 14.82 26.36 18.98
C THR A 434 16.12 25.59 18.77
N ASN A 435 17.16 25.96 19.54
CA ASN A 435 18.40 25.20 19.62
C ASN A 435 18.33 24.03 20.62
N TRP A 436 17.18 23.82 21.27
CA TRP A 436 16.98 22.65 22.12
C TRP A 436 17.06 21.36 21.32
N ARG A 437 17.73 20.37 21.89
CA ARG A 437 17.77 18.98 21.36
C ARG A 437 17.55 18.04 22.53
N PRO A 438 16.78 16.95 22.35
CA PRO A 438 16.63 15.95 23.41
C PRO A 438 17.94 15.19 23.63
N THR A 439 18.16 14.72 24.86
CA THR A 439 19.29 13.85 25.17
C THR A 439 19.21 12.53 24.39
N TYR A 440 18.02 11.95 24.33
CA TYR A 440 17.70 10.74 23.60
C TYR A 440 16.50 10.97 22.70
N TYR A 441 16.40 10.16 21.64
CA TYR A 441 15.26 10.21 20.75
C TYR A 441 14.69 8.81 20.53
N ALA A 442 13.36 8.66 20.53
CA ALA A 442 12.68 7.40 20.33
C ALA A 442 11.67 7.48 19.18
N LEU A 443 11.73 6.54 18.26
CA LEU A 443 10.92 6.49 17.06
C LEU A 443 10.46 5.05 16.78
N ILE A 444 9.15 4.85 16.72
CA ILE A 444 8.56 3.54 16.43
C ILE A 444 8.03 3.43 15.02
N ASP A 445 7.53 4.52 14.45
CA ASP A 445 6.92 4.55 13.13
C ASP A 445 7.98 4.53 12.02
N ILE A 446 7.91 3.51 11.16
CA ILE A 446 8.83 3.31 10.04
C ILE A 446 8.75 4.46 9.02
N PHE A 447 7.56 5.00 8.78
CA PHE A 447 7.36 6.08 7.81
C PHE A 447 7.92 7.41 8.31
N SER A 448 7.77 7.65 9.60
CA SER A 448 8.37 8.82 10.26
C SER A 448 9.91 8.71 10.32
N PHE A 449 10.46 7.50 10.34
CA PHE A 449 11.90 7.28 10.36
C PHE A 449 12.61 7.90 9.15
N GLY A 450 12.14 7.64 7.92
CA GLY A 450 12.73 8.22 6.71
C GLY A 450 12.57 9.74 6.63
N LYS A 451 11.48 10.27 7.17
CA LYS A 451 11.19 11.71 7.16
C LYS A 451 12.02 12.49 8.17
N TYR A 452 12.30 11.91 9.34
CA TYR A 452 12.92 12.60 10.47
C TYR A 452 14.37 12.17 10.71
N LEU A 453 14.88 11.13 10.07
CA LEU A 453 16.22 10.61 10.29
C LEU A 453 17.34 11.59 9.93
N HIS A 454 17.13 12.41 8.88
CA HIS A 454 18.13 13.38 8.42
C HIS A 454 18.20 14.64 9.27
N GLU A 455 17.27 14.83 10.22
CA GLU A 455 17.17 16.03 11.05
C GLU A 455 17.73 15.79 12.48
N HIS A 456 18.35 14.61 12.75
CA HIS A 456 18.65 14.19 14.13
C HIS A 456 20.12 14.21 14.46
N GLU A 457 20.54 15.25 15.16
CA GLU A 457 21.71 15.22 16.01
C GLU A 457 21.24 15.15 17.47
N VAL A 458 21.35 14.00 18.12
CA VAL A 458 21.12 13.83 19.56
C VAL A 458 22.35 13.18 20.20
N ASP A 459 22.85 13.79 21.27
CA ASP A 459 24.12 13.39 21.90
C ASP A 459 24.07 12.00 22.53
N GLY A 460 22.96 11.63 23.15
CA GLY A 460 22.80 10.36 23.86
C GLY A 460 22.47 9.14 22.97
N GLY A 461 21.90 9.36 21.80
CA GLY A 461 21.56 8.31 20.84
C GLY A 461 20.08 8.19 20.52
N THR A 462 19.80 7.56 19.38
CA THR A 462 18.46 7.36 18.84
C THR A 462 18.04 5.90 18.98
N PHE A 463 16.89 5.66 19.58
CA PHE A 463 16.25 4.35 19.67
C PHE A 463 15.18 4.23 18.61
N CYS A 464 15.33 3.27 17.73
CA CYS A 464 14.40 3.04 16.65
C CYS A 464 14.10 1.57 16.45
N ARG A 465 13.02 1.31 15.76
CA ARG A 465 12.60 -0.04 15.39
C ARG A 465 13.62 -0.66 14.42
N ARG A 466 13.99 -1.92 14.62
CA ARG A 466 14.97 -2.62 13.78
C ARG A 466 14.54 -2.72 12.32
N GLU A 467 13.26 -2.87 12.05
CA GLU A 467 12.71 -2.90 10.71
C GLU A 467 12.94 -1.60 9.96
N ALA A 468 12.93 -0.46 10.66
CA ALA A 468 13.28 0.82 10.07
C ALA A 468 14.71 0.81 9.50
N PHE A 469 15.69 0.23 10.22
CA PHE A 469 17.04 0.04 9.71
C PHE A 469 17.08 -0.80 8.42
N LEU A 470 16.33 -1.90 8.41
CA LEU A 470 16.30 -2.80 7.26
C LEU A 470 15.62 -2.15 6.05
N HIS A 471 14.62 -1.32 6.29
CA HIS A 471 13.92 -0.56 5.26
C HIS A 471 14.78 0.54 4.64
N TYR A 472 15.54 1.27 5.45
CA TYR A 472 16.36 2.41 5.03
C TYR A 472 17.86 2.06 4.88
N ARG A 473 18.22 0.81 4.86
CA ARG A 473 19.60 0.31 4.77
C ARG A 473 20.37 0.80 3.54
N SER A 474 19.68 1.16 2.47
CA SER A 474 20.24 1.72 1.25
C SER A 474 20.34 3.26 1.25
N GLN A 475 19.76 3.91 2.26
CA GLN A 475 19.85 5.38 2.42
C GLN A 475 21.17 5.75 3.12
N PRO A 476 21.72 6.97 2.90
CA PRO A 476 22.86 7.44 3.66
C PRO A 476 22.57 7.30 5.16
N LYS A 477 23.47 6.64 5.88
CA LYS A 477 23.37 6.53 7.33
C LYS A 477 23.42 7.92 7.93
N THR A 478 22.76 8.13 9.08
CA THR A 478 23.02 9.32 9.87
C THR A 478 24.52 9.43 10.09
N GLN A 479 25.07 10.63 10.02
CA GLN A 479 26.51 10.87 10.02
C GLN A 479 27.24 10.29 11.26
N ASN A 480 26.52 9.93 12.32
CA ASN A 480 27.09 9.61 13.63
C ASN A 480 27.03 8.13 14.05
N GLY A 481 26.29 7.24 13.34
CA GLY A 481 26.20 5.80 13.68
C GLY A 481 25.72 5.50 15.11
N ARG A 482 24.94 6.42 15.71
CA ARG A 482 24.47 6.36 17.11
C ARG A 482 23.10 5.69 17.28
N GLU A 483 22.50 5.16 16.20
CA GLU A 483 21.21 4.51 16.27
C GLU A 483 21.29 3.18 17.00
N THR A 484 20.29 2.93 17.84
CA THR A 484 20.11 1.70 18.58
C THR A 484 18.81 1.03 18.17
N TYR A 485 18.91 -0.16 17.61
CA TYR A 485 17.79 -0.87 17.02
C TYR A 485 17.13 -1.84 17.99
N LEU A 486 15.86 -1.58 18.29
CA LEU A 486 15.02 -2.39 19.16
C LEU A 486 14.17 -3.39 18.36
N LEU A 487 13.95 -4.57 18.90
CA LEU A 487 12.88 -5.44 18.46
C LEU A 487 11.58 -4.97 19.14
N VAL A 488 10.58 -4.57 18.33
CA VAL A 488 9.29 -4.11 18.86
C VAL A 488 8.26 -5.22 18.72
N ASP A 489 7.64 -5.61 19.83
CA ASP A 489 6.58 -6.61 19.87
C ASP A 489 5.22 -5.93 19.77
N TYR A 490 4.48 -6.26 18.71
CA TYR A 490 3.14 -5.75 18.42
C TYR A 490 2.03 -6.72 18.83
N SER A 491 2.31 -7.73 19.65
CA SER A 491 1.30 -8.70 20.08
C SER A 491 0.11 -8.06 20.79
N ASN A 492 0.28 -6.85 21.33
CA ASN A 492 -0.81 -6.07 21.88
C ASN A 492 -1.83 -5.59 20.84
N HIS A 493 -1.51 -5.64 19.53
CA HIS A 493 -2.38 -5.21 18.43
C HIS A 493 -3.09 -6.36 17.69
N LEU A 494 -2.87 -7.61 18.08
CA LEU A 494 -3.52 -8.75 17.45
C LEU A 494 -4.99 -8.86 17.90
N ASP A 495 -5.86 -9.37 17.03
CA ASP A 495 -7.29 -9.56 17.30
C ASP A 495 -7.55 -10.36 18.59
N ASP A 496 -6.68 -11.33 18.88
CA ASP A 496 -6.68 -12.09 20.14
C ASP A 496 -6.44 -11.22 21.40
N TRP A 497 -5.95 -9.99 21.25
CA TRP A 497 -5.73 -9.09 22.37
C TRP A 497 -7.05 -8.69 23.05
N MET A 498 -8.10 -8.47 22.27
CA MET A 498 -9.44 -8.14 22.79
C MET A 498 -9.97 -9.20 23.75
N GLU A 499 -9.53 -10.45 23.60
CA GLU A 499 -9.89 -11.57 24.48
C GLU A 499 -8.94 -11.73 25.67
N LYS A 500 -7.63 -11.42 25.51
CA LYS A 500 -6.60 -11.69 26.54
C LYS A 500 -6.49 -10.68 27.67
N LYS A 501 -7.07 -9.51 27.59
CA LYS A 501 -7.15 -8.46 28.65
C LYS A 501 -5.85 -8.08 29.37
N LYS A 502 -4.65 -8.45 28.87
CA LYS A 502 -3.38 -8.16 29.54
C LYS A 502 -2.35 -7.58 28.59
N ILE A 503 -2.09 -6.28 28.74
CA ILE A 503 -1.01 -5.59 28.03
C ILE A 503 0.30 -5.88 28.76
N GLU A 504 1.32 -6.35 28.03
CA GLU A 504 2.63 -6.70 28.55
C GLU A 504 3.68 -5.64 28.25
N TYR A 505 4.70 -5.55 29.11
CA TYR A 505 5.88 -4.72 28.94
C TYR A 505 7.16 -5.47 29.27
N SER A 506 8.30 -5.03 28.71
CA SER A 506 9.54 -5.73 28.78
C SER A 506 10.41 -5.27 29.97
N ASP A 507 10.90 -6.24 30.73
CA ASP A 507 11.92 -6.02 31.77
C ASP A 507 13.33 -5.77 31.19
N ASP A 508 13.54 -6.13 29.92
CA ASP A 508 14.85 -6.05 29.29
C ASP A 508 14.71 -5.69 27.80
N ILE A 509 14.84 -4.40 27.52
CA ILE A 509 14.72 -3.88 26.16
C ILE A 509 15.78 -4.45 25.20
N SER A 510 16.86 -5.07 25.70
CA SER A 510 17.83 -5.75 24.84
C SER A 510 17.25 -7.00 24.19
N VAL A 511 16.24 -7.61 24.81
CA VAL A 511 15.49 -8.73 24.27
C VAL A 511 14.43 -8.25 23.30
N GLY A 512 13.66 -7.24 23.68
CA GLY A 512 12.62 -6.59 22.91
C GLY A 512 11.81 -5.62 23.75
N VAL A 513 11.06 -4.74 23.13
CA VAL A 513 10.10 -3.82 23.75
C VAL A 513 8.70 -4.09 23.24
N TYR A 514 7.69 -3.78 24.02
CA TYR A 514 6.31 -3.76 23.57
C TYR A 514 5.92 -2.33 23.19
N ASP A 515 5.17 -2.17 22.12
CA ASP A 515 4.77 -0.84 21.64
C ASP A 515 3.74 -0.14 22.55
N GLY A 516 2.89 -0.91 23.24
CA GLY A 516 1.88 -0.39 24.16
C GLY A 516 0.96 0.65 23.54
N PHE A 517 0.70 0.55 22.23
CA PHE A 517 -0.12 1.43 21.38
C PHE A 517 0.45 2.85 21.16
N THR A 518 1.59 3.20 21.74
CA THR A 518 2.20 4.53 21.54
C THR A 518 3.71 4.49 21.73
N VAL A 519 4.43 5.30 20.94
CA VAL A 519 5.88 5.50 21.09
C VAL A 519 6.25 5.99 22.49
N THR A 520 5.36 6.70 23.17
CA THR A 520 5.56 7.17 24.56
C THR A 520 5.72 5.99 25.51
N ASN A 521 4.94 4.91 25.35
CA ASN A 521 5.09 3.70 26.16
C ASN A 521 6.43 2.99 25.88
N MET A 522 6.92 3.01 24.64
CA MET A 522 8.26 2.54 24.34
C MET A 522 9.34 3.41 25.03
N ALA A 523 9.20 4.74 24.98
CA ALA A 523 10.12 5.66 25.63
C ALA A 523 10.15 5.47 27.16
N ILE A 524 9.01 5.19 27.79
CA ILE A 524 8.93 4.87 29.23
C ILE A 524 9.68 3.56 29.53
N GLN A 525 9.53 2.50 28.72
CA GLN A 525 10.31 1.25 28.91
C GLN A 525 11.81 1.50 28.77
N ILE A 526 12.23 2.33 27.81
CA ILE A 526 13.64 2.73 27.64
C ILE A 526 14.13 3.46 28.89
N ALA A 527 13.37 4.44 29.39
CA ALA A 527 13.71 5.19 30.58
C ALA A 527 13.85 4.28 31.83
N ILE A 528 12.91 3.37 32.04
CA ILE A 528 12.96 2.38 33.14
C ILE A 528 14.23 1.51 33.03
N TYR A 529 14.55 1.03 31.83
CA TYR A 529 15.75 0.21 31.61
C TYR A 529 17.06 0.96 31.85
N MET A 530 17.08 2.27 31.51
CA MET A 530 18.21 3.17 31.74
C MET A 530 18.40 3.51 33.22
N GLY A 531 17.41 3.19 34.09
CA GLY A 531 17.50 3.36 35.53
C GLY A 531 16.90 4.63 36.09
N PHE A 532 16.23 5.44 35.28
CA PHE A 532 15.49 6.60 35.75
C PHE A 532 14.43 6.22 36.78
N LYS A 533 14.30 7.03 37.85
CA LYS A 533 13.36 6.79 38.94
C LYS A 533 12.14 7.70 38.91
N LYS A 534 12.27 8.87 38.30
CA LYS A 534 11.16 9.80 38.06
C LYS A 534 11.06 10.10 36.56
N ILE A 535 9.90 9.89 35.99
CA ILE A 535 9.60 10.11 34.57
C ILE A 535 8.50 11.15 34.47
N TYR A 536 8.73 12.24 33.76
CA TYR A 536 7.78 13.32 33.55
C TYR A 536 7.35 13.35 32.09
N LEU A 537 6.03 13.27 31.83
CA LEU A 537 5.45 13.37 30.51
C LEU A 537 5.04 14.82 30.25
N ILE A 538 5.50 15.39 29.13
CA ILE A 538 5.14 16.75 28.71
C ILE A 538 4.66 16.75 27.27
N GLY A 539 3.58 17.51 26.97
CA GLY A 539 2.96 17.50 25.64
C GLY A 539 2.24 16.18 25.30
N CYS A 540 1.87 15.41 26.32
CA CYS A 540 1.15 14.14 26.18
C CYS A 540 -0.34 14.36 26.42
N ASP A 541 -1.01 15.04 25.48
CA ASP A 541 -2.38 15.55 25.63
C ASP A 541 -3.44 14.46 25.64
N CYS A 542 -3.32 13.44 24.79
CA CYS A 542 -4.31 12.39 24.56
C CYS A 542 -5.72 12.94 24.29
N ASP A 543 -5.83 14.13 23.72
CA ASP A 543 -7.08 14.79 23.35
C ASP A 543 -7.14 14.93 21.81
N TYR A 544 -7.78 13.98 21.17
CA TYR A 544 -7.96 13.95 19.72
C TYR A 544 -9.31 14.57 19.26
N SER A 545 -10.05 15.19 20.17
CA SER A 545 -11.31 15.87 19.84
C SER A 545 -11.12 17.28 19.27
N LYS A 546 -9.89 17.81 19.35
CA LYS A 546 -9.55 19.15 18.89
C LYS A 546 -9.01 19.13 17.45
N PRO A 547 -9.24 20.20 16.65
CA PRO A 547 -8.73 20.27 15.29
C PRO A 547 -7.20 20.30 15.20
N LYS A 548 -6.50 20.76 16.25
CA LYS A 548 -5.05 20.76 16.35
C LYS A 548 -4.60 19.56 17.18
N ILE A 549 -3.86 18.63 16.55
CA ILE A 549 -3.36 17.39 17.19
C ILE A 549 -1.86 17.40 17.50
N HIS A 550 -1.10 18.33 16.90
CA HIS A 550 0.33 18.49 17.15
C HIS A 550 0.68 19.95 17.46
N PHE A 551 1.72 20.18 18.26
CA PHE A 551 2.19 21.53 18.59
C PHE A 551 2.71 22.30 17.37
N ILE A 552 3.27 21.59 16.38
CA ILE A 552 3.61 22.12 15.05
C ILE A 552 2.96 21.18 14.03
N GLU A 553 1.96 21.69 13.32
CA GLU A 553 1.23 20.91 12.31
C GLU A 553 2.00 20.84 10.98
N ALA A 554 1.78 19.77 10.23
CA ALA A 554 2.28 19.61 8.87
C ALA A 554 1.11 19.42 7.88
N PRO A 555 1.31 19.74 6.59
CA PRO A 555 0.36 19.37 5.54
C PRO A 555 0.07 17.86 5.61
N GLY A 556 -1.21 17.47 5.71
CA GLY A 556 -1.66 16.08 5.84
C GLY A 556 -2.02 15.62 7.27
N ASP A 557 -1.70 16.39 8.31
CA ASP A 557 -2.15 16.05 9.68
C ASP A 557 -3.69 16.13 9.80
N LYS A 558 -4.35 16.99 9.02
CA LYS A 558 -5.83 17.11 8.98
C LYS A 558 -6.54 15.86 8.46
N GLY A 559 -5.98 15.15 7.49
CA GLY A 559 -6.60 13.93 6.94
C GLY A 559 -6.67 12.76 7.92
N LYS A 560 -5.84 12.76 8.98
CA LYS A 560 -5.87 11.74 10.03
C LYS A 560 -7.07 11.90 10.96
N ILE A 561 -7.55 13.12 11.16
CA ILE A 561 -8.74 13.41 11.95
C ILE A 561 -10.01 12.95 11.23
N GLU A 562 -10.07 13.16 9.92
CA GLU A 562 -11.21 12.81 9.08
C GLU A 562 -11.39 11.30 8.88
N ALA A 563 -10.34 10.51 9.09
CA ALA A 563 -10.37 9.06 8.87
C ALA A 563 -11.04 8.25 10.01
N GLY A 564 -11.55 8.89 11.08
CA GLY A 564 -12.29 8.22 12.18
C GLY A 564 -11.46 7.25 13.05
N TRP A 565 -10.16 7.12 12.80
CA TRP A 565 -9.26 6.20 13.50
C TRP A 565 -8.86 6.68 14.91
N LEU A 566 -8.82 7.99 15.12
CA LEU A 566 -8.28 8.63 16.32
C LEU A 566 -9.00 8.30 17.63
N PRO A 567 -10.35 8.18 17.72
CA PRO A 567 -11.01 7.86 18.98
C PRO A 567 -10.67 6.47 19.53
N GLN A 568 -10.55 5.46 18.65
CA GLN A 568 -10.14 4.10 19.04
C GLN A 568 -8.68 4.06 19.48
N ALA A 569 -7.80 4.75 18.77
CA ALA A 569 -6.39 4.89 19.12
C ALA A 569 -6.22 5.57 20.48
N ALA A 570 -7.06 6.56 20.81
CA ALA A 570 -7.05 7.23 22.11
C ALA A 570 -7.39 6.25 23.24
N ALA A 571 -8.46 5.46 23.11
CA ALA A 571 -8.88 4.49 24.11
C ALA A 571 -7.81 3.42 24.37
N LEU A 572 -7.24 2.84 23.30
CA LEU A 572 -6.17 1.86 23.37
C LEU A 572 -4.91 2.44 24.02
N SER A 573 -4.55 3.68 23.70
CA SER A 573 -3.43 4.38 24.33
C SER A 573 -3.61 4.55 25.83
N ILE A 574 -4.81 4.89 26.29
CA ILE A 574 -5.14 5.02 27.72
C ILE A 574 -4.95 3.69 28.46
N ASP A 575 -5.40 2.58 27.86
CA ASP A 575 -5.21 1.26 28.46
C ASP A 575 -3.73 0.85 28.48
N GLY A 576 -2.97 1.19 27.44
CA GLY A 576 -1.51 1.07 27.44
C GLY A 576 -0.88 1.88 28.59
N TYR A 577 -1.30 3.12 28.80
CA TYR A 577 -0.79 3.95 29.91
C TYR A 577 -1.14 3.41 31.30
N LYS A 578 -2.34 2.86 31.51
CA LYS A 578 -2.69 2.18 32.76
C LYS A 578 -1.77 1.00 33.05
N ALA A 579 -1.55 0.16 32.04
CA ALA A 579 -0.69 -1.01 32.20
C ALA A 579 0.79 -0.64 32.44
N ILE A 580 1.33 0.38 31.76
CA ILE A 580 2.73 0.81 31.99
C ILE A 580 2.90 1.53 33.32
N ARG A 581 1.90 2.23 33.83
CA ARG A 581 1.88 2.77 35.21
C ARG A 581 2.07 1.65 36.22
N ASP A 582 1.29 0.59 36.11
CA ASP A 582 1.35 -0.56 37.02
C ASP A 582 2.68 -1.32 36.89
N PHE A 583 3.24 -1.39 35.67
CA PHE A 583 4.55 -1.94 35.40
C PHE A 583 5.69 -1.13 36.03
N ALA A 584 5.62 0.20 35.94
CA ALA A 584 6.58 1.14 36.54
C ALA A 584 6.51 1.09 38.07
N TYR A 585 5.31 1.11 38.64
CA TYR A 585 5.07 1.04 40.08
C TYR A 585 5.76 -0.17 40.73
N LYS A 586 5.62 -1.36 40.12
CA LYS A 586 6.29 -2.60 40.59
C LYS A 586 7.82 -2.50 40.56
N ARG A 587 8.40 -1.50 39.92
CA ARG A 587 9.85 -1.25 39.80
C ARG A 587 10.32 -0.04 40.58
N HIS A 588 9.44 0.51 41.41
CA HIS A 588 9.67 1.73 42.17
C HIS A 588 10.11 2.89 41.26
N VAL A 589 9.39 3.05 40.12
CA VAL A 589 9.52 4.18 39.18
C VAL A 589 8.23 4.97 39.21
N GLU A 590 8.36 6.26 39.45
CA GLU A 590 7.26 7.22 39.51
C GLU A 590 7.08 7.89 38.14
N ILE A 591 5.83 7.98 37.67
CA ILE A 591 5.51 8.66 36.41
C ILE A 591 4.51 9.78 36.71
N TYR A 592 4.85 10.99 36.27
CA TYR A 592 4.05 12.20 36.43
C TYR A 592 3.67 12.79 35.08
N ASN A 593 2.51 13.42 34.99
CA ASN A 593 2.06 14.15 33.84
C ASN A 593 2.13 15.66 34.10
N VAL A 594 3.13 16.34 33.50
CA VAL A 594 3.31 17.79 33.56
C VAL A 594 2.75 18.51 32.33
N THR A 595 1.94 17.83 31.52
CA THR A 595 1.25 18.39 30.36
C THR A 595 0.20 19.41 30.78
N ARG A 596 0.20 20.61 30.20
CA ARG A 596 -0.83 21.62 30.46
C ARG A 596 -2.16 21.23 29.79
N GLY A 597 -3.18 20.88 30.58
CA GLY A 597 -4.46 20.41 30.06
C GLY A 597 -4.37 18.98 29.50
N GLY A 598 -5.11 18.69 28.40
CA GLY A 598 -5.23 17.33 27.83
C GLY A 598 -6.17 16.44 28.62
N LYS A 599 -6.29 15.16 28.20
CA LYS A 599 -7.20 14.15 28.78
C LYS A 599 -6.48 12.95 29.41
N LEU A 600 -5.15 12.99 29.51
CA LEU A 600 -4.38 11.91 30.12
C LEU A 600 -4.37 12.01 31.64
N GLU A 601 -5.30 11.32 32.32
CA GLU A 601 -5.46 11.31 33.78
C GLU A 601 -4.94 10.02 34.44
N VAL A 602 -4.18 9.21 33.72
CA VAL A 602 -3.64 7.94 34.22
C VAL A 602 -2.53 8.14 35.24
N PHE A 603 -1.76 9.22 35.11
CA PHE A 603 -0.62 9.57 35.96
C PHE A 603 -0.93 10.77 36.83
N TYR A 604 -0.28 10.87 38.01
CA TYR A 604 -0.39 12.05 38.86
C TYR A 604 0.02 13.32 38.10
N ARG A 605 -0.84 14.33 38.15
CA ARG A 605 -0.56 15.62 37.55
C ARG A 605 0.38 16.44 38.42
N ASP A 606 1.31 17.11 37.75
CA ASP A 606 2.21 18.06 38.37
C ASP A 606 2.40 19.29 37.47
N ASN A 607 3.09 20.31 38.01
CA ASN A 607 3.42 21.54 37.28
C ASN A 607 4.88 21.54 36.89
N LEU A 608 5.20 21.85 35.63
CA LEU A 608 6.56 21.84 35.10
C LEU A 608 7.48 22.77 35.87
N GLU A 609 7.04 24.01 36.12
CA GLU A 609 7.83 25.04 36.81
C GLU A 609 8.12 24.68 38.27
N ARG A 610 7.18 23.98 38.93
CA ARG A 610 7.38 23.44 40.28
C ARG A 610 8.43 22.34 40.27
N VAL A 611 8.26 21.35 39.38
CA VAL A 611 9.16 20.19 39.25
C VAL A 611 10.60 20.63 38.95
N LEU A 612 10.79 21.66 38.12
CA LEU A 612 12.12 22.18 37.79
C LEU A 612 12.82 22.91 38.97
N LYS A 613 12.06 23.40 39.96
CA LYS A 613 12.61 24.00 41.18
C LYS A 613 13.01 22.97 42.24
N GLU A 614 12.43 21.76 42.16
CA GLU A 614 12.79 20.65 43.05
C GLU A 614 14.07 19.96 42.50
N ARG A 615 15.25 20.42 42.92
CA ARG A 615 16.55 19.79 42.60
C ARG A 615 16.88 18.66 43.56
#